data_97a221a43370eecad498df03d5131197
#
_entry.id   97a221a43370eecad498df03d5131197
#
_cell.length_a   1.000
_cell.length_b   1.000
_cell.length_c   1.000
_cell.angle_alpha   90.00
_cell.angle_beta   90.00
_cell.angle_gamma   90.00
#
_symmetry.space_group_name_H-M   'P 1'
#
loop_
_entity.id
_entity.type
_entity.pdbx_description
1 polymer ?
#
loop_
_entity_poly.entity_id
_entity_poly.type
_entity_poly.pdbx_seq_one_letter_code
_entity_poly.pdbx_strand_id
1 'polypeptide(L)'
;MGSNLQLNNQIVEYINNYSLSLHPVQKKIIEYNEKLGDIKKMQISVSQCHFLHFIIKILNPKNILEIGTFTGLSTLTMGLAMSKESFIIALDKNDETSKVAKFFFEEANVGKKIEIMINNASISLDEIIKSNKSFDLTFIDAD
;
A
#
# COMPACT_ATOMS: atom_id res chain seq x y z
N MET A 1 28.96 -3.52 21.70
CA MET A 1 28.71 -2.86 20.41
C MET A 1 28.00 -3.88 19.54
N GLY A 2 26.71 -3.68 19.25
CA GLY A 2 25.97 -4.60 18.36
C GLY A 2 26.47 -4.45 16.94
N SER A 3 26.90 -5.55 16.32
CA SER A 3 27.19 -5.58 14.88
C SER A 3 25.90 -5.28 14.12
N ASN A 4 25.90 -4.26 13.26
CA ASN A 4 24.81 -4.03 12.34
C ASN A 4 24.63 -5.28 11.47
N LEU A 5 23.47 -5.90 11.56
CA LEU A 5 23.14 -7.06 10.75
C LEU A 5 23.01 -6.58 9.28
N GLN A 6 23.91 -7.03 8.43
CA GLN A 6 23.78 -6.76 6.99
C GLN A 6 22.72 -7.70 6.40
N LEU A 7 21.67 -7.11 5.82
CA LEU A 7 20.67 -7.87 5.08
C LEU A 7 21.34 -8.47 3.82
N ASN A 8 21.45 -9.79 3.80
CA ASN A 8 21.87 -10.55 2.62
C ASN A 8 20.68 -11.31 2.01
N ASN A 9 20.87 -11.86 0.81
CA ASN A 9 19.81 -12.58 0.10
C ASN A 9 19.24 -13.77 0.92
N GLN A 10 20.04 -14.46 1.69
CA GLN A 10 19.59 -15.60 2.52
C GLN A 10 18.63 -15.14 3.64
N ILE A 11 18.92 -14.01 4.28
CA ILE A 11 18.02 -13.42 5.30
C ILE A 11 16.71 -12.97 4.66
N VAL A 12 16.77 -12.32 3.49
CA VAL A 12 15.58 -11.88 2.76
C VAL A 12 14.73 -13.08 2.36
N GLU A 13 15.34 -14.14 1.84
CA GLU A 13 14.65 -15.37 1.48
C GLU A 13 14.02 -16.06 2.71
N TYR A 14 14.74 -16.13 3.83
CA TYR A 14 14.20 -16.63 5.08
C TYR A 14 12.96 -15.84 5.53
N ILE A 15 13.04 -14.51 5.55
CA ILE A 15 11.90 -13.66 5.92
C ILE A 15 10.70 -13.93 5.00
N ASN A 16 10.91 -13.98 3.69
CA ASN A 16 9.84 -14.22 2.73
C ASN A 16 9.20 -15.61 2.88
N ASN A 17 9.98 -16.64 3.19
CA ASN A 17 9.51 -18.02 3.31
C ASN A 17 8.74 -18.27 4.62
N TYR A 18 9.08 -17.55 5.69
CA TYR A 18 8.49 -17.73 7.02
C TYR A 18 7.51 -16.63 7.44
N SER A 19 7.25 -15.67 6.55
CA SER A 19 6.25 -14.63 6.76
C SER A 19 4.86 -15.06 6.26
N LEU A 20 3.85 -14.25 6.54
CA LEU A 20 2.49 -14.47 6.06
C LEU A 20 2.48 -14.58 4.52
N SER A 21 1.78 -15.57 3.98
CA SER A 21 1.63 -15.69 2.53
C SER A 21 0.87 -14.49 1.97
N LEU A 22 1.41 -13.90 0.90
CA LEU A 22 0.74 -12.83 0.18
C LEU A 22 -0.59 -13.32 -0.42
N HIS A 23 -1.60 -12.46 -0.41
CA HIS A 23 -2.85 -12.69 -1.11
C HIS A 23 -2.59 -12.88 -2.63
N PRO A 24 -3.36 -13.74 -3.33
CA PRO A 24 -3.15 -13.97 -4.76
C PRO A 24 -3.10 -12.69 -5.60
N VAL A 25 -3.94 -11.69 -5.29
CA VAL A 25 -3.95 -10.41 -6.02
C VAL A 25 -2.69 -9.58 -5.74
N GLN A 26 -2.11 -9.62 -4.53
CA GLN A 26 -0.81 -8.97 -4.27
C GLN A 26 0.29 -9.57 -5.17
N LYS A 27 0.31 -10.89 -5.34
CA LYS A 27 1.26 -11.56 -6.25
C LYS A 27 1.06 -11.10 -7.71
N LYS A 28 -0.19 -10.96 -8.16
CA LYS A 28 -0.50 -10.43 -9.50
C LYS A 28 -0.02 -8.98 -9.70
N ILE A 29 -0.13 -8.12 -8.69
CA ILE A 29 0.42 -6.76 -8.75
C ILE A 29 1.94 -6.81 -8.93
N ILE A 30 2.64 -7.64 -8.14
CA ILE A 30 4.09 -7.80 -8.24
C ILE A 30 4.49 -8.31 -9.64
N GLU A 31 3.81 -9.33 -10.15
CA GLU A 31 4.03 -9.86 -11.51
C GLU A 31 3.75 -8.82 -12.61
N TYR A 32 2.73 -8.00 -12.42
CA TYR A 32 2.45 -6.88 -13.31
C TYR A 32 3.59 -5.85 -13.29
N ASN A 33 4.04 -5.47 -12.09
CA ASN A 33 5.10 -4.47 -11.93
C ASN A 33 6.45 -4.93 -12.48
N GLU A 34 6.76 -6.23 -12.45
CA GLU A 34 7.98 -6.78 -13.07
C GLU A 34 8.10 -6.44 -14.57
N LYS A 35 6.97 -6.21 -15.24
CA LYS A 35 6.90 -5.85 -16.65
C LYS A 35 7.07 -4.35 -16.92
N LEU A 36 7.08 -3.52 -15.90
CA LEU A 36 7.13 -2.06 -16.01
C LEU A 36 8.55 -1.49 -16.10
N GLY A 37 9.59 -2.34 -16.21
CA GLY A 37 10.97 -1.89 -16.27
C GLY A 37 11.43 -1.20 -14.99
N ASP A 38 12.13 -0.06 -15.12
CA ASP A 38 12.74 0.61 -13.96
C ASP A 38 11.75 1.20 -12.96
N ILE A 39 10.54 1.55 -13.39
CA ILE A 39 9.53 2.12 -12.50
C ILE A 39 8.98 1.12 -11.48
N LYS A 40 9.23 -0.18 -11.66
CA LYS A 40 8.89 -1.20 -10.65
C LYS A 40 9.50 -0.93 -9.28
N LYS A 41 10.59 -0.15 -9.22
CA LYS A 41 11.25 0.24 -7.96
C LYS A 41 10.38 1.12 -7.06
N MET A 42 9.29 1.69 -7.60
CA MET A 42 8.32 2.47 -6.83
C MET A 42 7.40 1.59 -5.98
N GLN A 43 7.38 0.27 -6.19
CA GLN A 43 6.56 -0.61 -5.35
C GLN A 43 7.28 -0.92 -4.02
N ILE A 44 6.50 -1.07 -2.95
CA ILE A 44 7.02 -1.55 -1.67
C ILE A 44 7.51 -3.00 -1.75
N SER A 45 8.43 -3.39 -0.89
CA SER A 45 8.91 -4.77 -0.80
C SER A 45 7.89 -5.71 -0.14
N VAL A 46 8.06 -7.02 -0.32
CA VAL A 46 7.23 -8.04 0.34
C VAL A 46 7.32 -7.94 1.87
N SER A 47 8.50 -7.66 2.41
CA SER A 47 8.66 -7.45 3.86
C SER A 47 7.92 -6.21 4.37
N GLN A 48 7.84 -5.13 3.58
CA GLN A 48 7.01 -3.97 3.91
C GLN A 48 5.52 -4.31 3.85
N CYS A 49 5.06 -5.15 2.90
CA CYS A 49 3.68 -5.66 2.91
C CYS A 49 3.37 -6.38 4.24
N HIS A 50 4.25 -7.26 4.70
CA HIS A 50 4.05 -7.98 5.96
C HIS A 50 4.00 -7.02 7.16
N PHE A 51 4.91 -6.05 7.21
CA PHE A 51 4.94 -5.04 8.27
C PHE A 51 3.67 -4.19 8.27
N LEU A 52 3.23 -3.68 7.12
CA LEU A 52 1.98 -2.92 7.01
C LEU A 52 0.78 -3.75 7.46
N HIS A 53 0.67 -4.99 6.98
CA HIS A 53 -0.39 -5.89 7.41
C HIS A 53 -0.44 -6.05 8.93
N PHE A 54 0.72 -6.29 9.55
CA PHE A 54 0.85 -6.45 10.99
C PHE A 54 0.44 -5.19 11.75
N ILE A 55 0.94 -4.02 11.35
CA ILE A 55 0.60 -2.73 11.98
C ILE A 55 -0.89 -2.44 11.88
N ILE A 56 -1.51 -2.65 10.70
CA ILE A 56 -2.95 -2.46 10.53
C ILE A 56 -3.76 -3.39 11.44
N LYS A 57 -3.34 -4.64 11.60
CA LYS A 57 -4.00 -5.59 12.51
C LYS A 57 -3.92 -5.17 13.97
N ILE A 58 -2.78 -4.62 14.41
CA ILE A 58 -2.61 -4.16 15.80
C ILE A 58 -3.37 -2.86 16.06
N LEU A 59 -3.21 -1.87 15.20
CA LEU A 59 -3.79 -0.54 15.40
C LEU A 59 -5.30 -0.51 15.13
N ASN A 60 -5.78 -1.40 14.25
CA ASN A 60 -7.16 -1.45 13.78
C ASN A 60 -7.72 -0.07 13.40
N PRO A 61 -7.02 0.71 12.54
CA PRO A 61 -7.41 2.05 12.18
C PRO A 61 -8.74 2.05 11.42
N LYS A 62 -9.56 3.08 11.63
CA LYS A 62 -10.82 3.27 10.91
C LYS A 62 -10.59 4.05 9.61
N ASN A 63 -9.77 5.09 9.65
CA ASN A 63 -9.47 5.94 8.51
C ASN A 63 -7.96 5.96 8.27
N ILE A 64 -7.57 5.62 7.06
CA ILE A 64 -6.16 5.62 6.63
C ILE A 64 -6.00 6.62 5.50
N LEU A 65 -4.94 7.42 5.57
CA LEU A 65 -4.47 8.24 4.47
C LEU A 65 -3.19 7.62 3.90
N GLU A 66 -3.14 7.45 2.59
CA GLU A 66 -1.93 7.04 1.88
C GLU A 66 -1.52 8.14 0.90
N ILE A 67 -0.24 8.46 0.86
CA ILE A 67 0.34 9.41 -0.10
C ILE A 67 1.39 8.67 -0.94
N GLY A 68 1.07 8.45 -2.21
CA GLY A 68 1.81 7.57 -3.11
C GLY A 68 1.17 6.17 -3.18
N THR A 69 0.41 5.92 -4.24
CA THR A 69 -0.34 4.66 -4.43
C THR A 69 0.34 3.74 -5.46
N PHE A 70 0.90 4.32 -6.52
CA PHE A 70 1.44 3.60 -7.67
C PHE A 70 0.42 2.58 -8.21
N THR A 71 0.77 1.30 -8.31
CA THR A 71 -0.12 0.21 -8.74
C THR A 71 -0.90 -0.43 -7.59
N GLY A 72 -0.82 0.14 -6.39
CA GLY A 72 -1.69 -0.17 -5.26
C GLY A 72 -1.25 -1.33 -4.37
N LEU A 73 0.01 -1.77 -4.38
CA LEU A 73 0.43 -2.91 -3.56
C LEU A 73 0.33 -2.61 -2.05
N SER A 74 0.77 -1.42 -1.60
CA SER A 74 0.64 -0.95 -0.21
C SER A 74 -0.82 -0.76 0.19
N THR A 75 -1.58 -0.06 -0.66
CA THR A 75 -3.02 0.19 -0.45
C THR A 75 -3.80 -1.11 -0.33
N LEU A 76 -3.56 -2.07 -1.25
CA LEU A 76 -4.18 -3.39 -1.20
C LEU A 76 -3.83 -4.13 0.09
N THR A 77 -2.55 -4.09 0.49
CA THR A 77 -2.08 -4.72 1.73
C THR A 77 -2.83 -4.18 2.94
N MET A 78 -2.96 -2.86 3.05
CA MET A 78 -3.73 -2.21 4.12
C MET A 78 -5.21 -2.57 4.03
N GLY A 79 -5.81 -2.50 2.84
CA GLY A 79 -7.21 -2.82 2.60
C GLY A 79 -7.61 -4.26 2.96
N LEU A 80 -6.72 -5.24 2.75
CA LEU A 80 -6.89 -6.63 3.15
C LEU A 80 -6.78 -6.84 4.67
N ALA A 81 -5.94 -6.03 5.32
CA ALA A 81 -5.69 -6.15 6.77
C ALA A 81 -6.75 -5.48 7.63
N MET A 82 -7.36 -4.38 7.16
CA MET A 82 -8.28 -3.54 7.93
C MET A 82 -9.69 -4.15 8.09
N SER A 83 -10.46 -3.63 9.04
CA SER A 83 -11.84 -4.06 9.31
C SER A 83 -12.78 -3.69 8.15
N LYS A 84 -14.02 -4.24 8.18
CA LYS A 84 -15.00 -3.98 7.10
C LYS A 84 -15.48 -2.53 7.07
N GLU A 85 -15.53 -1.88 8.23
CA GLU A 85 -16.00 -0.50 8.41
C GLU A 85 -14.89 0.55 8.23
N SER A 86 -13.66 0.11 8.00
CA SER A 86 -12.53 1.01 7.80
C SER A 86 -12.42 1.47 6.34
N PHE A 87 -11.78 2.61 6.13
CA PHE A 87 -11.69 3.28 4.83
C PHE A 87 -10.29 3.83 4.57
N ILE A 88 -9.85 3.80 3.31
CA ILE A 88 -8.58 4.37 2.85
C ILE A 88 -8.86 5.49 1.85
N ILE A 89 -8.24 6.65 2.06
CA ILE A 89 -8.04 7.64 1.01
C ILE A 89 -6.59 7.53 0.55
N ALA A 90 -6.39 7.21 -0.72
CA ALA A 90 -5.09 7.07 -1.35
C ALA A 90 -4.87 8.19 -2.37
N LEU A 91 -3.73 8.86 -2.30
CA LEU A 91 -3.40 9.97 -3.18
C LEU A 91 -2.34 9.54 -4.19
N ASP A 92 -2.60 9.79 -5.47
CA ASP A 92 -1.60 9.61 -6.53
C ASP A 92 -1.82 10.65 -7.64
N LYS A 93 -0.74 11.02 -8.33
CA LYS A 93 -0.82 11.94 -9.47
C LYS A 93 -1.00 11.23 -10.81
N ASN A 94 -0.75 9.92 -10.87
CA ASN A 94 -0.74 9.15 -12.11
C ASN A 94 -2.05 8.39 -12.30
N ASP A 95 -2.83 8.81 -13.31
CA ASP A 95 -4.11 8.20 -13.65
C ASP A 95 -3.97 6.76 -14.18
N GLU A 96 -2.90 6.46 -14.93
CA GLU A 96 -2.71 5.13 -15.53
C GLU A 96 -2.44 4.07 -14.46
N THR A 97 -1.50 4.33 -13.55
CA THR A 97 -1.21 3.41 -12.44
C THR A 97 -2.38 3.30 -11.48
N SER A 98 -3.12 4.39 -11.26
CA SER A 98 -4.33 4.42 -10.44
C SER A 98 -5.45 3.55 -11.01
N LYS A 99 -5.63 3.51 -12.33
CA LYS A 99 -6.59 2.59 -13.00
C LYS A 99 -6.21 1.13 -12.77
N VAL A 100 -4.93 0.82 -12.87
CA VAL A 100 -4.40 -0.53 -12.58
C VAL A 100 -4.66 -0.90 -11.12
N ALA A 101 -4.38 0.02 -10.19
CA ALA A 101 -4.64 -0.19 -8.77
C ALA A 101 -6.13 -0.49 -8.49
N LYS A 102 -7.04 0.33 -9.04
CA LYS A 102 -8.50 0.11 -8.92
C LYS A 102 -8.93 -1.27 -9.42
N PHE A 103 -8.41 -1.71 -10.57
CA PHE A 103 -8.69 -3.05 -11.09
C PHE A 103 -8.34 -4.15 -10.08
N PHE A 104 -7.16 -4.08 -9.48
CA PHE A 104 -6.72 -5.05 -8.48
C PHE A 104 -7.50 -4.95 -7.16
N PHE A 105 -7.93 -3.76 -6.76
CA PHE A 105 -8.77 -3.59 -5.57
C PHE A 105 -10.14 -4.24 -5.73
N GLU A 106 -10.73 -4.13 -6.91
CA GLU A 106 -12.00 -4.83 -7.23
C GLU A 106 -11.81 -6.35 -7.25
N GLU A 107 -10.74 -6.84 -7.88
CA GLU A 107 -10.42 -8.27 -7.93
C GLU A 107 -10.22 -8.87 -6.51
N ALA A 108 -9.67 -8.09 -5.59
CA ALA A 108 -9.49 -8.48 -4.19
C ALA A 108 -10.73 -8.24 -3.31
N ASN A 109 -11.82 -7.73 -3.85
CA ASN A 109 -13.05 -7.38 -3.12
C ASN A 109 -12.84 -6.33 -2.00
N VAL A 110 -11.88 -5.43 -2.15
CA VAL A 110 -11.64 -4.33 -1.21
C VAL A 110 -11.91 -2.95 -1.80
N GLY A 111 -12.23 -2.85 -3.09
CA GLY A 111 -12.42 -1.58 -3.80
C GLY A 111 -13.39 -0.62 -3.12
N LYS A 112 -14.47 -1.14 -2.51
CA LYS A 112 -15.46 -0.32 -1.77
C LYS A 112 -14.91 0.40 -0.55
N LYS A 113 -13.75 0.01 -0.05
CA LYS A 113 -13.09 0.62 1.12
C LYS A 113 -12.01 1.63 0.73
N ILE A 114 -11.76 1.83 -0.57
CA ILE A 114 -10.60 2.58 -1.05
C ILE A 114 -11.09 3.65 -2.03
N GLU A 115 -10.79 4.89 -1.72
CA GLU A 115 -10.96 6.03 -2.63
C GLU A 115 -9.57 6.46 -3.11
N ILE A 116 -9.37 6.57 -4.42
CA ILE A 116 -8.15 7.17 -4.97
C ILE A 116 -8.48 8.58 -5.46
N MET A 117 -7.81 9.57 -4.89
CA MET A 117 -7.81 10.95 -5.37
C MET A 117 -6.63 11.14 -6.33
N ILE A 118 -6.95 11.37 -7.62
CA ILE A 118 -5.94 11.50 -8.67
C ILE A 118 -5.65 12.98 -8.89
N ASN A 119 -4.60 13.46 -8.23
CA ASN A 119 -4.14 14.84 -8.33
C ASN A 119 -2.74 14.98 -7.71
N ASN A 120 -2.14 16.16 -7.81
CA ASN A 120 -0.98 16.48 -6.97
C ASN A 120 -1.37 16.35 -5.50
N ALA A 121 -0.52 15.68 -4.71
CA ALA A 121 -0.82 15.40 -3.31
C ALA A 121 -1.14 16.67 -2.49
N SER A 122 -0.47 17.79 -2.74
CA SER A 122 -0.75 19.05 -2.04
C SER A 122 -2.19 19.54 -2.28
N ILE A 123 -2.69 19.41 -3.51
CA ILE A 123 -4.07 19.82 -3.86
C ILE A 123 -5.08 18.89 -3.16
N SER A 124 -4.86 17.60 -3.24
CA SER A 124 -5.73 16.61 -2.56
C SER A 124 -5.73 16.80 -1.04
N LEU A 125 -4.58 17.11 -0.46
CA LEU A 125 -4.47 17.40 0.97
C LEU A 125 -5.24 18.66 1.38
N ASP A 126 -5.20 19.72 0.57
CA ASP A 126 -6.00 20.93 0.81
C ASP A 126 -7.52 20.65 0.80
N GLU A 127 -7.97 19.77 -0.09
CA GLU A 127 -9.37 19.32 -0.14
C GLU A 127 -9.74 18.49 1.10
N ILE A 128 -8.87 17.58 1.51
CA ILE A 128 -9.05 16.77 2.72
C ILE A 128 -9.13 17.64 3.96
N ILE A 129 -8.22 18.62 4.12
CA ILE A 129 -8.22 19.56 5.25
C ILE A 129 -9.53 20.36 5.29
N LYS A 130 -10.00 20.89 4.16
CA LYS A 130 -11.27 21.61 4.07
C LYS A 130 -12.49 20.74 4.43
N SER A 131 -12.40 19.45 4.20
CA SER A 131 -13.48 18.49 4.55
C SER A 131 -13.51 18.08 6.03
N ASN A 132 -12.55 18.55 6.84
CA ASN A 132 -12.38 18.18 8.26
C ASN A 132 -12.29 16.65 8.49
N LYS A 133 -11.81 15.88 7.51
CA LYS A 133 -11.56 14.45 7.69
C LYS A 133 -10.36 14.23 8.61
N SER A 134 -10.46 13.24 9.49
CA SER A 134 -9.36 12.80 10.36
C SER A 134 -8.95 11.38 10.04
N PHE A 135 -7.68 11.07 10.28
CA PHE A 135 -7.09 9.77 10.01
C PHE A 135 -6.41 9.22 11.26
N ASP A 136 -6.52 7.91 11.45
CA ASP A 136 -5.88 7.20 12.56
C ASP A 136 -4.45 6.78 12.19
N LEU A 137 -4.19 6.63 10.88
CA LEU A 137 -2.90 6.28 10.32
C LEU A 137 -2.65 7.04 9.01
N THR A 138 -1.44 7.53 8.85
CA THR A 138 -0.97 8.06 7.55
C THR A 138 0.27 7.30 7.11
N PHE A 139 0.24 6.76 5.89
CA PHE A 139 1.38 6.13 5.22
C PHE A 139 1.85 7.03 4.07
N ILE A 140 3.11 7.47 4.13
CA ILE A 140 3.72 8.37 3.14
C ILE A 140 4.85 7.62 2.44
N ASP A 141 4.65 7.36 1.15
CA ASP A 141 5.59 6.62 0.28
C ASP A 141 5.62 7.26 -1.13
N ALA A 142 5.66 8.59 -1.15
CA ALA A 142 5.73 9.38 -2.38
C ALA A 142 7.09 10.06 -2.51
N ASP A 143 7.56 10.22 -3.75
CA ASP A 143 8.74 11.02 -4.12
C ASP A 143 8.44 12.53 -4.16
#